data_609387cd521cdd0a663d4c06a35288ce
#
_entry.id   609387cd521cdd0a663d4c06a35288ce
#
_cell.length_a   1.000
_cell.length_b   1.000
_cell.length_c   1.000
_cell.angle_alpha   90.00
_cell.angle_beta   90.00
_cell.angle_gamma   90.00
#
_symmetry.space_group_name_H-M   'P 1'
#
loop_
_entity.id
_entity.type
_entity.pdbx_description
1 polymer ?
#
loop_
_entity_poly.entity_id
_entity_poly.type
_entity_poly.pdbx_seq_one_letter_code
_entity_poly.pdbx_strand_id
1 'polypeptide(L)'
;MKPIYSALTAAVLLSTLSIARVASAAATLPSDAPVQHVLLISVDGLHSGDLANFIAAHPDSTLANLSKQGVDYTNAHTVEPADSFPGLLALVTGGTPAVTGVYYDDSYDRALAAPGSDCSRLGTRVRYDESLDKMGADGHDIIDPAKLPRDPQRGCVPVYPHAYLRVNTIFEAVRDAGGYTAWTDKHPTYELVEGPSGQGVEDLFLPEIGANYEGLTNVSSSAITGSLGKTEAYDEMKARAVLNQIDGKTHDGSRSAAVPNVFGLNLQAVNVAQKLYGYRDADGSLTAGVDRAIGHVDQLIGQFVGELDRQHLRDGTLVIVTAKHGNGPIDTARLDKVDERRLQKVIDDAAPGALAQLTTDHGALIWLHDASATQRVSAALKARANALGIADVLSGERLAQRFPAPAQDSRTPDIVVVSRDGVIFTPPKDGKLAEHGGFHNDDTAVALLLANPHLADAGRRVTYPVSTTQVAPTILAALGVPPDALQAVAQEGTPVLPAATWTPLRQLTQDQRGTHPLGK
;
A
#
# COMPACT_ATOMS: atom_id res chain seq x y z
N MET A 1 -85.95 11.99 -34.63
CA MET A 1 -84.63 12.51 -34.91
C MET A 1 -83.62 11.77 -33.99
N LYS A 2 -82.83 10.90 -34.56
CA LYS A 2 -81.83 10.14 -33.85
C LYS A 2 -80.46 10.71 -34.22
N PRO A 3 -79.50 10.97 -33.27
CA PRO A 3 -78.14 11.33 -33.62
C PRO A 3 -77.30 10.06 -33.85
N ILE A 4 -76.49 10.13 -34.88
CA ILE A 4 -75.50 9.13 -35.30
C ILE A 4 -74.21 9.40 -34.52
N TYR A 5 -73.74 8.41 -33.80
CA TYR A 5 -72.41 8.45 -33.20
C TYR A 5 -71.38 7.79 -34.13
N SER A 6 -70.39 8.57 -34.60
CA SER A 6 -69.22 8.07 -35.30
C SER A 6 -68.17 7.61 -34.29
N ALA A 7 -67.80 6.35 -34.35
CA ALA A 7 -66.73 5.79 -33.63
C ALA A 7 -65.40 5.99 -34.40
N LEU A 8 -64.46 6.78 -33.86
CA LEU A 8 -63.11 6.83 -34.35
C LEU A 8 -62.27 5.74 -33.61
N THR A 9 -61.81 4.76 -34.37
CA THR A 9 -60.88 3.73 -33.92
C THR A 9 -59.50 4.27 -34.07
N ALA A 10 -58.80 4.58 -32.94
CA ALA A 10 -57.39 4.91 -32.91
C ALA A 10 -56.58 3.61 -32.87
N ALA A 11 -55.84 3.33 -33.92
CA ALA A 11 -54.87 2.25 -33.97
C ALA A 11 -53.53 2.71 -33.26
N VAL A 12 -53.24 2.14 -32.11
CA VAL A 12 -51.97 2.33 -31.43
C VAL A 12 -50.95 1.33 -32.01
N LEU A 13 -50.02 1.83 -32.80
CA LEU A 13 -48.84 1.08 -33.23
C LEU A 13 -47.86 0.99 -32.05
N LEU A 14 -47.76 -0.16 -31.39
CA LEU A 14 -46.68 -0.50 -30.49
C LEU A 14 -45.41 -0.83 -31.32
N SER A 15 -44.49 0.12 -31.43
CA SER A 15 -43.15 -0.15 -31.92
C SER A 15 -42.35 -0.79 -30.77
N THR A 16 -42.16 -2.09 -30.84
CA THR A 16 -41.21 -2.81 -29.98
C THR A 16 -39.78 -2.43 -30.39
N LEU A 17 -39.17 -1.50 -29.69
CA LEU A 17 -37.71 -1.32 -29.75
C LEU A 17 -37.06 -2.57 -29.14
N SER A 18 -36.56 -3.46 -29.96
CA SER A 18 -35.62 -4.50 -29.56
C SER A 18 -34.30 -3.83 -29.22
N ILE A 19 -34.04 -3.58 -27.92
CA ILE A 19 -32.72 -3.23 -27.43
C ILE A 19 -31.89 -4.51 -27.56
N ALA A 20 -31.13 -4.60 -28.64
CA ALA A 20 -30.05 -5.58 -28.75
C ALA A 20 -29.07 -5.28 -27.60
N ARG A 21 -29.10 -6.09 -26.55
CA ARG A 21 -27.96 -6.18 -25.60
C ARG A 21 -26.77 -6.66 -26.43
N VAL A 22 -25.89 -5.73 -26.78
CA VAL A 22 -24.53 -6.09 -27.17
C VAL A 22 -23.98 -6.81 -25.94
N ALA A 23 -23.93 -8.14 -25.98
CA ALA A 23 -23.14 -8.89 -25.03
C ALA A 23 -21.69 -8.40 -25.23
N SER A 24 -21.21 -7.53 -24.34
CA SER A 24 -19.78 -7.26 -24.24
C SER A 24 -19.15 -8.62 -24.03
N ALA A 25 -18.32 -9.08 -24.96
CA ALA A 25 -17.48 -10.22 -24.72
C ALA A 25 -16.72 -9.89 -23.41
N ALA A 26 -16.81 -10.77 -22.43
CA ALA A 26 -16.06 -10.60 -21.19
C ALA A 26 -14.60 -10.35 -21.60
N ALA A 27 -14.06 -9.19 -21.21
CA ALA A 27 -12.67 -8.89 -21.44
C ALA A 27 -11.86 -10.04 -20.79
N THR A 28 -10.85 -10.52 -21.48
CA THR A 28 -9.92 -11.52 -20.96
C THR A 28 -8.54 -10.94 -21.09
N LEU A 29 -7.69 -11.21 -20.10
CA LEU A 29 -6.29 -10.79 -20.17
C LEU A 29 -5.65 -11.38 -21.45
N PRO A 30 -4.74 -10.63 -22.11
CA PRO A 30 -4.07 -11.09 -23.32
C PRO A 30 -3.28 -12.38 -23.07
N SER A 31 -3.51 -13.41 -23.85
CA SER A 31 -2.77 -14.68 -23.74
C SER A 31 -1.30 -14.57 -24.17
N ASP A 32 -0.94 -13.50 -24.87
CA ASP A 32 0.41 -13.17 -25.32
C ASP A 32 1.08 -12.10 -24.44
N ALA A 33 0.49 -11.78 -23.28
CA ALA A 33 1.13 -10.93 -22.28
C ALA A 33 2.48 -11.52 -21.82
N PRO A 34 3.45 -10.65 -21.47
CA PRO A 34 4.75 -11.10 -20.98
C PRO A 34 4.67 -12.06 -19.80
N VAL A 35 3.73 -11.85 -18.89
CA VAL A 35 3.44 -12.74 -17.77
C VAL A 35 1.93 -12.91 -17.61
N GLN A 36 1.52 -14.00 -16.96
CA GLN A 36 0.11 -14.28 -16.64
C GLN A 36 -0.24 -13.96 -15.20
N HIS A 37 0.77 -13.89 -14.33
CA HIS A 37 0.62 -13.68 -12.91
C HIS A 37 1.65 -12.67 -12.40
N VAL A 38 1.26 -11.89 -11.39
CA VAL A 38 2.16 -11.01 -10.63
C VAL A 38 1.98 -11.30 -9.15
N LEU A 39 3.06 -11.70 -8.49
CA LEU A 39 3.15 -11.85 -7.04
C LEU A 39 3.84 -10.62 -6.45
N LEU A 40 3.07 -9.75 -5.80
CA LEU A 40 3.55 -8.54 -5.13
C LEU A 40 3.78 -8.82 -3.65
N ILE A 41 5.03 -8.74 -3.20
CA ILE A 41 5.45 -8.96 -1.82
C ILE A 41 5.90 -7.62 -1.24
N SER A 42 5.11 -7.06 -0.34
CA SER A 42 5.46 -5.88 0.44
C SER A 42 6.03 -6.28 1.79
N VAL A 43 7.21 -5.79 2.14
CA VAL A 43 7.88 -6.07 3.41
C VAL A 43 8.07 -4.75 4.14
N ASP A 44 7.21 -4.46 5.13
CA ASP A 44 7.26 -3.18 5.84
C ASP A 44 8.64 -2.97 6.48
N GLY A 45 9.20 -1.78 6.26
CA GLY A 45 10.48 -1.37 6.80
C GLY A 45 11.71 -1.84 5.99
N LEU A 46 11.57 -2.64 4.93
CA LEU A 46 12.73 -3.16 4.19
C LEU A 46 13.36 -2.08 3.29
N HIS A 47 14.55 -1.61 3.66
CA HIS A 47 15.33 -0.70 2.84
C HIS A 47 16.10 -1.42 1.72
N SER A 48 16.44 -0.68 0.67
CA SER A 48 17.36 -1.15 -0.36
C SER A 48 18.75 -1.52 0.21
N GLY A 49 19.23 -0.76 1.20
CA GLY A 49 20.49 -1.03 1.89
C GLY A 49 20.45 -2.31 2.74
N ASP A 50 19.32 -2.60 3.40
CA ASP A 50 19.14 -3.82 4.19
C ASP A 50 19.11 -5.05 3.30
N LEU A 51 18.38 -4.97 2.18
CA LEU A 51 18.35 -6.02 1.16
C LEU A 51 19.75 -6.28 0.60
N ALA A 52 20.51 -5.24 0.25
CA ALA A 52 21.85 -5.37 -0.30
C ALA A 52 22.82 -6.01 0.71
N ASN A 53 22.75 -5.62 1.98
CA ASN A 53 23.59 -6.17 3.06
C ASN A 53 23.23 -7.64 3.31
N PHE A 54 21.95 -7.97 3.36
CA PHE A 54 21.49 -9.35 3.54
C PHE A 54 21.94 -10.25 2.39
N ILE A 55 21.78 -9.84 1.13
CA ILE A 55 22.23 -10.59 -0.04
C ILE A 55 23.76 -10.81 0.00
N ALA A 56 24.52 -9.80 0.41
CA ALA A 56 25.97 -9.93 0.51
C ALA A 56 26.41 -10.91 1.62
N ALA A 57 25.70 -10.95 2.74
CA ALA A 57 25.95 -11.88 3.84
C ALA A 57 25.43 -13.30 3.54
N HIS A 58 24.36 -13.44 2.74
CA HIS A 58 23.68 -14.69 2.44
C HIS A 58 23.58 -14.95 0.90
N PRO A 59 24.71 -15.21 0.21
CA PRO A 59 24.76 -15.26 -1.26
C PRO A 59 23.96 -16.41 -1.91
N ASP A 60 23.57 -17.40 -1.11
CA ASP A 60 22.76 -18.55 -1.52
C ASP A 60 21.27 -18.40 -1.13
N SER A 61 20.87 -17.26 -0.56
CA SER A 61 19.48 -16.98 -0.19
C SER A 61 18.57 -16.87 -1.41
N THR A 62 17.26 -16.99 -1.17
CA THR A 62 16.24 -16.77 -2.20
C THR A 62 16.31 -15.35 -2.78
N LEU A 63 16.43 -14.34 -1.93
CA LEU A 63 16.57 -12.94 -2.36
C LEU A 63 17.82 -12.72 -3.20
N ALA A 64 18.96 -13.36 -2.84
CA ALA A 64 20.18 -13.31 -3.65
C ALA A 64 19.98 -13.96 -5.03
N ASN A 65 19.25 -15.07 -5.10
CA ASN A 65 18.96 -15.75 -6.36
C ASN A 65 17.97 -14.97 -7.23
N LEU A 66 16.94 -14.37 -6.63
CA LEU A 66 16.01 -13.49 -7.34
C LEU A 66 16.73 -12.24 -7.88
N SER A 67 17.66 -11.64 -7.12
CA SER A 67 18.46 -10.50 -7.59
C SER A 67 19.35 -10.85 -8.78
N LYS A 68 19.93 -12.07 -8.81
CA LYS A 68 20.71 -12.55 -9.96
C LYS A 68 19.85 -12.78 -11.22
N GLN A 69 18.57 -13.11 -11.05
CA GLN A 69 17.61 -13.40 -12.12
C GLN A 69 16.68 -12.24 -12.45
N GLY A 70 16.83 -11.11 -11.75
CA GLY A 70 15.92 -9.99 -11.78
C GLY A 70 16.61 -8.66 -12.06
N VAL A 71 15.85 -7.58 -11.83
CA VAL A 71 16.33 -6.19 -11.85
C VAL A 71 16.23 -5.62 -10.43
N ASP A 72 17.35 -5.19 -9.89
CA ASP A 72 17.49 -4.62 -8.56
C ASP A 72 17.55 -3.08 -8.65
N TYR A 73 16.57 -2.38 -8.07
CA TYR A 73 16.49 -0.91 -8.06
C TYR A 73 17.05 -0.39 -6.74
N THR A 74 18.35 -0.11 -6.70
CA THR A 74 19.06 0.26 -5.48
C THR A 74 18.79 1.69 -4.99
N ASN A 75 18.02 2.47 -5.74
CA ASN A 75 17.66 3.85 -5.42
C ASN A 75 16.14 4.06 -5.64
N ALA A 76 15.34 3.14 -5.07
CA ALA A 76 13.89 3.22 -5.09
C ALA A 76 13.37 3.98 -3.86
N HIS A 77 12.40 4.86 -4.07
CA HIS A 77 11.78 5.66 -3.03
C HIS A 77 10.27 5.51 -3.04
N THR A 78 9.68 5.42 -1.85
CA THR A 78 8.24 5.50 -1.67
C THR A 78 7.76 6.94 -1.65
N VAL A 79 6.44 7.15 -1.56
CA VAL A 79 5.81 8.47 -1.48
C VAL A 79 5.99 9.12 -0.11
N GLU A 80 5.76 10.42 -0.04
CA GLU A 80 5.78 11.21 1.20
C GLU A 80 4.36 11.68 1.56
N PRO A 81 3.99 11.60 2.85
CA PRO A 81 4.70 10.96 3.97
C PRO A 81 4.80 9.45 3.77
N ALA A 82 5.91 8.86 4.27
CA ALA A 82 6.22 7.45 4.06
C ALA A 82 5.53 6.57 5.10
N ASP A 83 4.21 6.53 5.06
CA ASP A 83 3.35 5.72 5.92
C ASP A 83 2.79 4.50 5.18
N SER A 84 2.27 3.54 5.93
CA SER A 84 1.75 2.26 5.44
C SER A 84 0.66 2.41 4.38
N PHE A 85 -0.31 3.33 4.58
CA PHE A 85 -1.43 3.50 3.65
C PHE A 85 -1.04 4.24 2.38
N PRO A 86 -0.43 5.44 2.40
CA PRO A 86 0.04 6.08 1.18
C PRO A 86 1.09 5.22 0.44
N GLY A 87 1.97 4.53 1.17
CA GLY A 87 2.96 3.63 0.57
C GLY A 87 2.33 2.45 -0.17
N LEU A 88 1.33 1.78 0.43
CA LEU A 88 0.60 0.72 -0.27
C LEU A 88 -0.14 1.27 -1.49
N LEU A 89 -0.82 2.42 -1.34
CA LEU A 89 -1.54 3.03 -2.45
C LEU A 89 -0.62 3.43 -3.60
N ALA A 90 0.61 3.87 -3.31
CA ALA A 90 1.61 4.08 -4.36
C ALA A 90 1.87 2.80 -5.18
N LEU A 91 1.99 1.64 -4.49
CA LEU A 91 2.24 0.34 -5.12
C LEU A 91 1.05 -0.17 -5.96
N VAL A 92 -0.19 0.16 -5.56
CA VAL A 92 -1.40 -0.44 -6.18
C VAL A 92 -2.21 0.54 -7.03
N THR A 93 -1.93 1.86 -6.98
CA THR A 93 -2.62 2.86 -7.82
C THR A 93 -1.68 3.57 -8.80
N GLY A 94 -0.38 3.59 -8.50
CA GLY A 94 0.59 4.38 -9.24
C GLY A 94 0.56 5.88 -8.93
N GLY A 95 -0.17 6.30 -7.86
CA GLY A 95 -0.38 7.69 -7.48
C GLY A 95 0.24 8.09 -6.16
N THR A 96 0.42 9.40 -5.99
CA THR A 96 0.86 10.03 -4.74
C THR A 96 -0.34 10.34 -3.84
N PRO A 97 -0.13 10.71 -2.55
CA PRO A 97 -1.20 11.18 -1.66
C PRO A 97 -2.04 12.33 -2.22
N ALA A 98 -1.45 13.17 -3.08
CA ALA A 98 -2.17 14.26 -3.74
C ALA A 98 -3.32 13.78 -4.61
N VAL A 99 -3.17 12.62 -5.26
CA VAL A 99 -4.16 12.03 -6.16
C VAL A 99 -5.02 10.99 -5.45
N THR A 100 -4.42 10.15 -4.61
CA THR A 100 -5.16 9.13 -3.87
C THR A 100 -6.07 9.74 -2.80
N GLY A 101 -5.68 10.89 -2.23
CA GLY A 101 -6.38 11.57 -1.13
C GLY A 101 -6.16 10.93 0.22
N VAL A 102 -5.20 10.02 0.37
CA VAL A 102 -4.85 9.34 1.62
C VAL A 102 -3.43 9.75 2.02
N TYR A 103 -3.31 10.48 3.12
CA TYR A 103 -2.04 11.04 3.59
C TYR A 103 -1.38 10.20 4.69
N TYR A 104 -2.20 9.51 5.49
CA TYR A 104 -1.73 8.75 6.65
C TYR A 104 -2.80 7.77 7.13
N ASP A 105 -2.47 6.83 8.03
CA ASP A 105 -3.42 5.95 8.70
C ASP A 105 -4.36 6.70 9.66
N ASP A 106 -3.96 7.87 10.11
CA ASP A 106 -4.72 8.77 10.97
C ASP A 106 -4.65 10.20 10.43
N SER A 107 -5.74 10.69 9.90
CA SER A 107 -5.84 11.96 9.20
C SER A 107 -7.11 12.72 9.57
N TYR A 108 -7.37 13.85 8.90
CA TYR A 108 -8.57 14.67 9.10
C TYR A 108 -9.15 15.09 7.76
N ASP A 109 -10.46 14.96 7.62
CA ASP A 109 -11.17 15.45 6.44
C ASP A 109 -12.21 16.50 6.83
N ARG A 110 -12.06 17.72 6.27
CA ARG A 110 -12.95 18.86 6.53
C ARG A 110 -14.31 18.72 5.86
N ALA A 111 -14.44 17.81 4.89
CA ALA A 111 -15.68 17.60 4.13
C ALA A 111 -16.57 16.49 4.71
N LEU A 112 -16.04 15.65 5.58
CA LEU A 112 -16.78 14.57 6.21
C LEU A 112 -17.31 14.98 7.59
N ALA A 113 -18.30 14.25 8.07
CA ALA A 113 -18.89 14.43 9.41
C ALA A 113 -18.51 13.28 10.34
N ALA A 114 -18.58 13.53 11.65
CA ALA A 114 -18.20 12.55 12.67
C ALA A 114 -19.05 11.27 12.61
N PRO A 115 -18.50 10.12 13.03
CA PRO A 115 -19.25 8.88 13.20
C PRO A 115 -20.52 9.11 14.05
N GLY A 116 -21.62 8.49 13.63
CA GLY A 116 -22.90 8.56 14.34
C GLY A 116 -23.62 9.92 14.32
N SER A 117 -23.05 10.96 13.67
CA SER A 117 -23.65 12.28 13.59
C SER A 117 -24.77 12.37 12.53
N ASP A 118 -25.50 13.47 12.54
CA ASP A 118 -26.51 13.84 11.55
C ASP A 118 -25.95 14.63 10.36
N CYS A 119 -24.62 14.71 10.24
CA CYS A 119 -23.89 15.48 9.23
C CYS A 119 -24.11 17.02 9.30
N SER A 120 -24.67 17.55 10.37
CA SER A 120 -24.87 19.01 10.54
C SER A 120 -23.57 19.77 10.79
N ARG A 121 -22.50 19.07 11.22
CA ARG A 121 -21.15 19.61 11.43
C ARG A 121 -20.14 18.82 10.63
N LEU A 122 -19.31 19.54 9.89
CA LEU A 122 -18.24 18.97 9.07
C LEU A 122 -16.90 19.08 9.77
N GLY A 123 -15.98 18.26 9.33
CA GLY A 123 -14.65 18.11 9.87
C GLY A 123 -14.58 16.98 10.90
N THR A 124 -13.90 15.90 10.53
CA THR A 124 -13.73 14.74 11.41
C THR A 124 -12.39 14.03 11.15
N ARG A 125 -11.92 13.33 12.15
CA ARG A 125 -10.80 12.41 12.06
C ARG A 125 -11.17 11.21 11.19
N VAL A 126 -10.24 10.77 10.35
CA VAL A 126 -10.34 9.56 9.51
C VAL A 126 -9.22 8.63 9.95
N ARG A 127 -9.58 7.43 10.37
CA ARG A 127 -8.65 6.40 10.86
C ARG A 127 -8.71 5.15 10.04
N TYR A 128 -7.60 4.40 10.06
CA TYR A 128 -7.47 3.09 9.45
C TYR A 128 -6.79 2.07 10.38
N ASP A 129 -6.85 2.30 11.68
CA ASP A 129 -6.29 1.44 12.72
C ASP A 129 -7.36 0.45 13.29
N GLU A 130 -6.92 -0.46 14.16
CA GLU A 130 -7.76 -1.44 14.84
C GLU A 130 -8.88 -0.84 15.70
N SER A 131 -8.86 0.46 15.96
CA SER A 131 -9.94 1.15 16.69
C SER A 131 -11.28 1.11 15.94
N LEU A 132 -11.26 0.87 14.64
CA LEU A 132 -12.44 0.72 13.79
C LEU A 132 -13.07 -0.66 13.84
N ASP A 133 -12.40 -1.66 14.40
CA ASP A 133 -12.81 -3.03 14.33
C ASP A 133 -13.93 -3.39 15.29
N LYS A 134 -14.68 -4.40 14.93
CA LYS A 134 -15.58 -5.15 15.80
C LYS A 134 -15.55 -6.63 15.42
N MET A 135 -15.84 -7.48 16.37
CA MET A 135 -16.01 -8.92 16.12
C MET A 135 -17.19 -9.17 15.19
N GLY A 136 -16.93 -9.84 14.08
CA GLY A 136 -17.93 -10.35 13.15
C GLY A 136 -18.65 -11.59 13.67
N ALA A 137 -19.73 -11.98 13.00
CA ALA A 137 -20.54 -13.15 13.38
C ALA A 137 -19.79 -14.49 13.19
N ASP A 138 -18.81 -14.51 12.33
CA ASP A 138 -17.93 -15.66 12.03
C ASP A 138 -16.70 -15.74 12.96
N GLY A 139 -16.56 -14.81 13.89
CA GLY A 139 -15.44 -14.74 14.83
C GLY A 139 -14.20 -14.04 14.30
N HIS A 140 -14.27 -13.41 13.13
CA HIS A 140 -13.21 -12.57 12.58
C HIS A 140 -13.52 -11.09 12.78
N ASP A 141 -12.49 -10.27 12.89
CA ASP A 141 -12.66 -8.82 12.98
C ASP A 141 -13.08 -8.23 11.63
N ILE A 142 -14.04 -7.33 11.69
CA ILE A 142 -14.56 -6.57 10.56
C ILE A 142 -14.64 -5.08 10.92
N ILE A 143 -14.74 -4.21 9.95
CA ILE A 143 -14.95 -2.77 10.18
C ILE A 143 -16.33 -2.53 10.80
N ASP A 144 -16.37 -1.75 11.88
CA ASP A 144 -17.62 -1.29 12.47
C ASP A 144 -18.13 -0.02 11.75
N PRO A 145 -19.22 -0.09 10.97
CA PRO A 145 -19.74 1.07 10.25
C PRO A 145 -20.19 2.20 11.18
N ALA A 146 -20.44 1.92 12.46
CA ALA A 146 -20.80 2.94 13.45
C ALA A 146 -19.62 3.85 13.84
N LYS A 147 -18.39 3.38 13.60
CA LYS A 147 -17.15 4.12 13.89
C LYS A 147 -16.60 4.87 12.67
N LEU A 148 -17.19 4.70 11.50
CA LEU A 148 -16.75 5.34 10.28
C LEU A 148 -17.24 6.79 10.17
N PRO A 149 -16.45 7.69 9.57
CA PRO A 149 -16.89 9.02 9.19
C PRO A 149 -18.09 8.95 8.25
N ARG A 150 -18.86 10.03 8.14
CA ARG A 150 -20.07 10.09 7.33
C ARG A 150 -19.96 11.11 6.21
N ASP A 151 -20.46 10.75 5.04
CA ASP A 151 -20.46 11.63 3.87
C ASP A 151 -21.79 12.39 3.76
N PRO A 152 -21.80 13.72 4.01
CA PRO A 152 -22.99 14.54 3.88
C PRO A 152 -23.52 14.64 2.45
N GLN A 153 -22.65 14.49 1.44
CA GLN A 153 -23.02 14.57 0.03
C GLN A 153 -23.71 13.29 -0.47
N ARG A 154 -23.51 12.18 0.23
CA ARG A 154 -24.06 10.86 -0.11
C ARG A 154 -25.17 10.42 0.87
N GLY A 155 -25.87 11.36 1.48
CA GLY A 155 -26.97 11.05 2.39
C GLY A 155 -26.53 10.66 3.79
N CYS A 156 -25.37 11.14 4.24
CA CYS A 156 -24.85 10.90 5.58
C CYS A 156 -24.59 9.40 5.88
N VAL A 157 -24.18 8.64 4.85
CA VAL A 157 -23.82 7.23 5.01
C VAL A 157 -22.37 7.08 5.49
N PRO A 158 -22.02 5.96 6.16
CA PRO A 158 -20.64 5.66 6.52
C PRO A 158 -19.73 5.61 5.28
N VAL A 159 -18.51 6.12 5.42
CA VAL A 159 -17.47 6.10 4.40
C VAL A 159 -16.46 5.00 4.76
N TYR A 160 -16.53 3.89 4.03
CA TYR A 160 -15.55 2.81 4.15
C TYR A 160 -14.20 3.22 3.55
N PRO A 161 -13.08 2.60 3.95
CA PRO A 161 -11.75 2.92 3.44
C PRO A 161 -11.67 2.89 1.90
N HIS A 162 -12.22 1.87 1.24
CA HIS A 162 -12.27 1.79 -0.23
C HIS A 162 -13.03 2.98 -0.85
N ALA A 163 -14.15 3.38 -0.25
CA ALA A 163 -14.97 4.51 -0.73
C ALA A 163 -14.33 5.88 -0.46
N TYR A 164 -13.31 5.94 0.40
CA TYR A 164 -12.50 7.13 0.63
C TYR A 164 -11.41 7.32 -0.41
N LEU A 165 -10.96 6.26 -1.08
CA LEU A 165 -9.98 6.33 -2.15
C LEU A 165 -10.56 7.05 -3.37
N ARG A 166 -9.77 7.93 -4.00
CA ARG A 166 -10.22 8.78 -5.12
C ARG A 166 -9.99 8.16 -6.50
N VAL A 167 -9.14 7.16 -6.60
CA VAL A 167 -8.67 6.56 -7.85
C VAL A 167 -8.74 5.04 -7.77
N ASN A 168 -8.86 4.39 -8.92
CA ASN A 168 -8.89 2.94 -9.01
C ASN A 168 -7.52 2.30 -8.72
N THR A 169 -7.55 1.00 -8.45
CA THR A 169 -6.37 0.18 -8.14
C THR A 169 -6.04 -0.78 -9.27
N ILE A 170 -4.84 -1.38 -9.24
CA ILE A 170 -4.45 -2.48 -10.14
C ILE A 170 -5.45 -3.63 -10.08
N PHE A 171 -6.04 -3.86 -8.91
CA PHE A 171 -7.02 -4.94 -8.71
C PHE A 171 -8.29 -4.66 -9.52
N GLU A 172 -8.85 -3.45 -9.44
CA GLU A 172 -10.00 -3.06 -10.27
C GLU A 172 -9.64 -3.13 -11.76
N ALA A 173 -8.49 -2.57 -12.18
CA ALA A 173 -8.07 -2.56 -13.57
C ALA A 173 -7.89 -3.97 -14.15
N VAL A 174 -7.34 -4.90 -13.36
CA VAL A 174 -7.18 -6.31 -13.76
C VAL A 174 -8.52 -7.03 -13.82
N ARG A 175 -9.42 -6.78 -12.87
CA ARG A 175 -10.78 -7.34 -12.91
C ARG A 175 -11.58 -6.83 -14.09
N ASP A 176 -11.51 -5.55 -14.41
CA ASP A 176 -12.16 -4.96 -15.58
C ASP A 176 -11.64 -5.59 -16.88
N ALA A 177 -10.36 -6.02 -16.89
CA ALA A 177 -9.78 -6.80 -17.97
C ALA A 177 -10.10 -8.31 -17.92
N GLY A 178 -10.95 -8.76 -16.97
CA GLY A 178 -11.39 -10.15 -16.83
C GLY A 178 -10.43 -11.06 -16.05
N GLY A 179 -9.47 -10.49 -15.34
CA GLY A 179 -8.53 -11.24 -14.47
C GLY A 179 -9.11 -11.54 -13.10
N TYR A 180 -8.46 -12.45 -12.38
CA TYR A 180 -8.75 -12.83 -11.00
C TYR A 180 -7.70 -12.23 -10.06
N THR A 181 -8.12 -11.70 -8.90
CA THR A 181 -7.27 -10.92 -8.00
C THR A 181 -7.36 -11.40 -6.57
N ALA A 182 -6.25 -11.29 -5.83
CA ALA A 182 -6.20 -11.62 -4.41
C ALA A 182 -5.22 -10.71 -3.66
N TRP A 183 -5.49 -10.45 -2.38
CA TRP A 183 -4.59 -9.68 -1.52
C TRP A 183 -4.71 -10.10 -0.06
N THR A 184 -3.63 -10.04 0.70
CA THR A 184 -3.66 -10.20 2.16
C THR A 184 -2.80 -9.15 2.87
N ASP A 185 -3.35 -8.55 3.93
CA ASP A 185 -2.69 -7.52 4.74
C ASP A 185 -3.04 -7.70 6.25
N LYS A 186 -2.83 -6.68 7.09
CA LYS A 186 -2.78 -6.79 8.56
C LYS A 186 -4.01 -6.27 9.32
N HIS A 187 -4.89 -5.51 8.70
CA HIS A 187 -6.10 -4.94 9.32
C HIS A 187 -7.29 -4.99 8.36
N PRO A 188 -8.53 -5.11 8.83
CA PRO A 188 -9.72 -5.01 7.98
C PRO A 188 -9.77 -3.73 7.13
N THR A 189 -9.19 -2.63 7.61
CA THR A 189 -9.15 -1.33 6.92
C THR A 189 -8.32 -1.33 5.63
N TYR A 190 -7.48 -2.33 5.42
CA TYR A 190 -6.79 -2.55 4.15
C TYR A 190 -7.72 -3.00 3.01
N GLU A 191 -9.03 -3.16 3.28
CA GLU A 191 -10.05 -3.29 2.23
C GLU A 191 -10.05 -2.10 1.26
N LEU A 192 -9.36 -1.02 1.59
CA LEU A 192 -9.20 0.13 0.69
C LEU A 192 -8.53 -0.26 -0.65
N VAL A 193 -7.79 -1.38 -0.72
CA VAL A 193 -7.20 -1.89 -1.98
C VAL A 193 -8.25 -2.36 -2.99
N GLU A 194 -9.48 -2.61 -2.53
CA GLU A 194 -10.60 -2.92 -3.42
C GLU A 194 -10.95 -1.77 -4.37
N GLY A 195 -10.40 -0.56 -4.09
CA GLY A 195 -10.67 0.64 -4.87
C GLY A 195 -12.09 1.18 -4.69
N PRO A 196 -12.43 2.34 -5.28
CA PRO A 196 -13.69 3.04 -5.07
C PRO A 196 -14.95 2.21 -5.34
N SER A 197 -14.86 1.15 -6.14
CA SER A 197 -15.99 0.24 -6.39
C SER A 197 -16.28 -0.72 -5.24
N GLY A 198 -15.29 -0.96 -4.35
CA GLY A 198 -15.35 -2.00 -3.33
C GLY A 198 -15.43 -3.42 -3.91
N GLN A 199 -14.88 -3.63 -5.11
CA GLN A 199 -14.99 -4.88 -5.87
C GLN A 199 -13.67 -5.30 -6.53
N GLY A 200 -12.55 -4.64 -6.19
CA GLY A 200 -11.26 -4.86 -6.85
C GLY A 200 -10.62 -6.20 -6.53
N VAL A 201 -10.85 -6.77 -5.35
CA VAL A 201 -10.20 -7.99 -4.88
C VAL A 201 -11.23 -9.10 -4.65
N GLU A 202 -11.09 -10.22 -5.35
CA GLU A 202 -12.04 -11.34 -5.24
C GLU A 202 -11.73 -12.28 -4.09
N ASP A 203 -10.44 -12.43 -3.74
CA ASP A 203 -10.00 -13.27 -2.62
C ASP A 203 -9.19 -12.41 -1.63
N LEU A 204 -9.91 -11.66 -0.78
CA LEU A 204 -9.36 -10.72 0.18
C LEU A 204 -9.25 -11.38 1.55
N PHE A 205 -8.04 -11.38 2.14
CA PHE A 205 -7.79 -11.91 3.47
C PHE A 205 -7.08 -10.86 4.32
N LEU A 206 -7.79 -10.27 5.28
CA LEU A 206 -7.34 -9.17 6.12
C LEU A 206 -7.43 -9.54 7.60
N PRO A 207 -6.62 -10.51 8.07
CA PRO A 207 -6.62 -10.88 9.48
C PRO A 207 -6.12 -9.71 10.32
N GLU A 208 -6.90 -9.31 11.34
CA GLU A 208 -6.44 -8.32 12.31
C GLU A 208 -5.22 -8.87 13.07
N ILE A 209 -4.15 -8.08 13.13
CA ILE A 209 -2.97 -8.42 13.92
C ILE A 209 -3.34 -8.41 15.41
N GLY A 210 -3.37 -9.54 16.05
CA GLY A 210 -3.88 -9.68 17.42
C GLY A 210 -5.24 -10.34 17.54
N ALA A 211 -5.87 -10.67 16.41
CA ALA A 211 -7.12 -11.42 16.41
C ALA A 211 -6.94 -12.91 16.73
N ASN A 212 -8.05 -13.59 16.78
CA ASN A 212 -8.16 -14.98 17.21
C ASN A 212 -7.95 -15.96 16.06
N TYR A 213 -6.71 -16.04 15.54
CA TYR A 213 -6.33 -16.95 14.46
C TYR A 213 -5.44 -18.08 14.98
N GLU A 214 -5.39 -19.20 14.30
CA GLU A 214 -4.51 -20.36 14.46
C GLU A 214 -3.35 -20.23 15.48
N GLY A 215 -3.65 -20.31 16.77
CA GLY A 215 -2.67 -20.18 17.85
C GLY A 215 -2.34 -18.75 18.31
N LEU A 216 -2.90 -17.75 17.66
CA LEU A 216 -2.74 -16.33 18.03
C LEU A 216 -3.93 -15.81 18.86
N THR A 217 -4.65 -16.73 19.53
CA THR A 217 -5.85 -16.43 20.30
C THR A 217 -5.56 -15.56 21.52
N ASN A 218 -6.45 -14.59 21.80
CA ASN A 218 -6.43 -13.75 23.00
C ASN A 218 -5.18 -12.86 23.16
N VAL A 219 -4.55 -12.44 22.07
CA VAL A 219 -3.46 -11.48 22.10
C VAL A 219 -3.89 -10.17 21.44
N SER A 220 -3.40 -9.05 21.94
CA SER A 220 -3.57 -7.75 21.31
C SER A 220 -2.52 -7.54 20.20
N SER A 221 -2.78 -6.60 19.29
CA SER A 221 -1.81 -6.20 18.27
C SER A 221 -0.47 -5.77 18.87
N SER A 222 -0.48 -5.04 19.97
CA SER A 222 0.73 -4.66 20.70
C SER A 222 1.48 -5.86 21.31
N ALA A 223 0.78 -6.94 21.68
CA ALA A 223 1.44 -8.16 22.18
C ALA A 223 2.10 -8.96 21.05
N ILE A 224 1.56 -8.93 19.84
CA ILE A 224 2.20 -9.55 18.65
C ILE A 224 3.38 -8.71 18.21
N THR A 225 3.20 -7.41 17.99
CA THR A 225 4.26 -6.49 17.54
C THR A 225 5.31 -6.20 18.61
N GLY A 226 5.06 -6.55 19.86
CA GLY A 226 6.05 -6.58 20.94
C GLY A 226 6.95 -7.83 20.95
N SER A 227 6.81 -8.72 19.96
CA SER A 227 7.58 -9.98 19.88
C SER A 227 7.83 -10.38 18.43
N LEU A 228 9.09 -10.42 18.03
CA LEU A 228 9.47 -10.85 16.68
C LEU A 228 8.92 -12.24 16.35
N GLY A 229 9.08 -13.22 17.25
CA GLY A 229 8.60 -14.58 16.98
C GLY A 229 7.07 -14.70 16.81
N LYS A 230 6.28 -13.85 17.49
CA LYS A 230 4.83 -13.81 17.27
C LYS A 230 4.48 -13.13 15.94
N THR A 231 5.24 -12.11 15.55
CA THR A 231 5.07 -11.43 14.26
C THR A 231 5.45 -12.37 13.11
N GLU A 232 6.53 -13.15 13.26
CA GLU A 232 6.90 -14.19 12.30
C GLU A 232 5.77 -15.22 12.11
N ALA A 233 5.17 -15.72 13.20
CA ALA A 233 4.04 -16.65 13.11
C ALA A 233 2.79 -16.04 12.44
N TYR A 234 2.56 -14.76 12.68
CA TYR A 234 1.50 -14.00 12.00
C TYR A 234 1.79 -13.86 10.49
N ASP A 235 3.02 -13.56 10.10
CA ASP A 235 3.44 -13.50 8.70
C ASP A 235 3.33 -14.88 8.01
N GLU A 236 3.66 -15.98 8.71
CA GLU A 236 3.46 -17.36 8.22
C GLU A 236 1.99 -17.68 7.91
N MET A 237 1.06 -17.20 8.75
CA MET A 237 -0.37 -17.37 8.51
C MET A 237 -0.80 -16.71 7.20
N LYS A 238 -0.35 -15.49 6.93
CA LYS A 238 -0.62 -14.79 5.66
C LYS A 238 0.09 -15.46 4.48
N ALA A 239 1.30 -15.96 4.68
CA ALA A 239 2.03 -16.71 3.66
C ALA A 239 1.30 -17.99 3.22
N ARG A 240 0.65 -18.70 4.16
CA ARG A 240 -0.20 -19.87 3.81
C ARG A 240 -1.35 -19.49 2.86
N ALA A 241 -1.95 -18.30 3.04
CA ALA A 241 -2.99 -17.83 2.13
C ALA A 241 -2.45 -17.69 0.68
N VAL A 242 -1.26 -17.10 0.53
CA VAL A 242 -0.60 -16.98 -0.79
C VAL A 242 -0.24 -18.34 -1.38
N LEU A 243 0.27 -19.27 -0.57
CA LEU A 243 0.57 -20.64 -1.02
C LEU A 243 -0.70 -21.36 -1.51
N ASN A 244 -1.83 -21.23 -0.81
CA ASN A 244 -3.11 -21.75 -1.25
C ASN A 244 -3.54 -21.15 -2.59
N GLN A 245 -3.34 -19.84 -2.78
CA GLN A 245 -3.67 -19.16 -4.04
C GLN A 245 -2.79 -19.63 -5.20
N ILE A 246 -1.50 -19.88 -4.99
CA ILE A 246 -0.61 -20.49 -5.98
C ILE A 246 -1.06 -21.92 -6.33
N ASP A 247 -1.60 -22.66 -5.35
CA ASP A 247 -2.19 -24.00 -5.53
C ASP A 247 -3.55 -24.00 -6.25
N GLY A 248 -4.06 -22.84 -6.68
CA GLY A 248 -5.37 -22.73 -7.32
C GLY A 248 -6.54 -22.94 -6.33
N LYS A 249 -6.42 -22.36 -5.13
CA LYS A 249 -7.42 -22.40 -4.06
C LYS A 249 -7.70 -21.00 -3.54
N THR A 250 -8.80 -20.83 -2.80
CA THR A 250 -9.03 -19.62 -1.99
C THR A 250 -8.00 -19.52 -0.86
N HIS A 251 -7.81 -18.32 -0.29
CA HIS A 251 -6.83 -18.06 0.77
C HIS A 251 -6.90 -19.07 1.93
N ASP A 252 -8.08 -19.55 2.29
CA ASP A 252 -8.32 -20.53 3.36
C ASP A 252 -8.11 -21.99 2.92
N GLY A 253 -7.83 -22.24 1.64
CA GLY A 253 -7.65 -23.57 1.05
C GLY A 253 -8.93 -24.39 0.91
N SER A 254 -10.11 -23.84 1.25
CA SER A 254 -11.36 -24.59 1.35
C SER A 254 -12.02 -24.88 0.00
N ARG A 255 -11.75 -24.08 -1.04
CA ARG A 255 -12.35 -24.19 -2.36
C ARG A 255 -11.31 -24.07 -3.46
N SER A 256 -11.53 -24.75 -4.59
CA SER A 256 -10.76 -24.49 -5.81
C SER A 256 -11.09 -23.12 -6.37
N ALA A 257 -10.05 -22.42 -6.84
CA ALA A 257 -10.13 -21.12 -7.50
C ALA A 257 -9.13 -21.10 -8.67
N ALA A 258 -9.16 -20.07 -9.50
CA ALA A 258 -8.08 -19.81 -10.44
C ALA A 258 -6.84 -19.31 -9.66
N VAL A 259 -5.64 -19.51 -10.22
CA VAL A 259 -4.46 -18.80 -9.72
C VAL A 259 -4.63 -17.32 -10.06
N PRO A 260 -4.50 -16.39 -9.10
CA PRO A 260 -4.78 -14.97 -9.37
C PRO A 260 -3.78 -14.37 -10.36
N ASN A 261 -4.26 -13.45 -11.20
CA ASN A 261 -3.40 -12.69 -12.11
C ASN A 261 -2.59 -11.61 -11.37
N VAL A 262 -3.18 -11.00 -10.33
CA VAL A 262 -2.46 -10.15 -9.37
C VAL A 262 -2.80 -10.62 -7.96
N PHE A 263 -1.79 -10.94 -7.20
CA PHE A 263 -1.94 -11.35 -5.81
C PHE A 263 -0.68 -11.02 -5.00
N GLY A 264 -0.79 -11.11 -3.69
CA GLY A 264 0.35 -10.85 -2.83
C GLY A 264 -0.03 -10.62 -1.38
N LEU A 265 0.98 -10.13 -0.65
CA LEU A 265 0.83 -9.92 0.78
C LEU A 265 1.73 -8.79 1.28
N ASN A 266 1.41 -8.38 2.50
CA ASN A 266 2.29 -7.53 3.31
C ASN A 266 2.87 -8.32 4.48
N LEU A 267 4.18 -8.21 4.74
CA LEU A 267 4.92 -8.86 5.83
C LEU A 267 5.40 -7.82 6.85
N GLN A 268 5.37 -8.18 8.15
CA GLN A 268 5.57 -7.26 9.26
C GLN A 268 6.88 -7.50 10.05
N ALA A 269 7.48 -8.68 9.92
CA ALA A 269 8.60 -9.09 10.78
C ALA A 269 9.78 -8.11 10.75
N VAL A 270 10.14 -7.56 9.59
CA VAL A 270 11.27 -6.63 9.45
C VAL A 270 11.00 -5.31 10.17
N ASN A 271 9.82 -4.70 9.94
CA ASN A 271 9.39 -3.48 10.63
C ASN A 271 9.43 -3.64 12.16
N VAL A 272 8.90 -4.75 12.66
CA VAL A 272 8.89 -5.04 14.11
C VAL A 272 10.30 -5.26 14.64
N ALA A 273 11.17 -5.97 13.92
CA ALA A 273 12.55 -6.17 14.34
C ALA A 273 13.31 -4.84 14.46
N GLN A 274 13.14 -3.93 13.51
CA GLN A 274 13.77 -2.61 13.52
C GLN A 274 13.28 -1.76 14.71
N LYS A 275 12.00 -1.81 15.04
CA LYS A 275 11.42 -1.10 16.20
C LYS A 275 11.89 -1.66 17.54
N LEU A 276 12.09 -2.98 17.63
CA LEU A 276 12.48 -3.65 18.88
C LEU A 276 14.00 -3.68 19.13
N TYR A 277 14.80 -3.84 18.07
CA TYR A 277 16.25 -4.11 18.18
C TYR A 277 17.11 -3.02 17.55
N GLY A 278 16.51 -2.05 16.84
CA GLY A 278 17.25 -1.09 16.01
C GLY A 278 17.82 -1.76 14.74
N TYR A 279 18.44 -0.95 13.90
CA TYR A 279 18.88 -1.40 12.58
C TYR A 279 20.27 -2.02 12.56
N ARG A 280 21.23 -1.36 13.24
CA ARG A 280 22.64 -1.68 13.11
C ARG A 280 23.31 -1.79 14.47
N ASP A 281 24.22 -2.73 14.56
CA ASP A 281 25.17 -2.82 15.66
C ASP A 281 26.29 -1.78 15.49
N ALA A 282 27.10 -1.61 16.52
CA ALA A 282 28.17 -0.60 16.55
C ALA A 282 29.22 -0.77 15.44
N ASP A 283 29.35 -1.96 14.86
CA ASP A 283 30.23 -2.26 13.73
C ASP A 283 29.60 -1.98 12.36
N GLY A 284 28.32 -1.52 12.32
CA GLY A 284 27.57 -1.21 11.09
C GLY A 284 26.89 -2.40 10.43
N SER A 285 27.00 -3.61 10.98
CA SER A 285 26.23 -4.79 10.53
C SER A 285 24.75 -4.66 10.93
N LEU A 286 23.87 -5.42 10.28
CA LEU A 286 22.49 -5.56 10.73
C LEU A 286 22.45 -6.15 12.14
N THR A 287 21.56 -5.66 13.01
CA THR A 287 21.34 -6.33 14.30
C THR A 287 20.86 -7.76 14.07
N ALA A 288 21.20 -8.66 14.99
CA ALA A 288 20.76 -10.06 14.88
C ALA A 288 19.23 -10.22 14.76
N GLY A 289 18.45 -9.28 15.32
CA GLY A 289 16.99 -9.26 15.19
C GLY A 289 16.54 -8.93 13.77
N VAL A 290 17.16 -7.94 13.13
CA VAL A 290 16.80 -7.53 11.75
C VAL A 290 17.29 -8.58 10.74
N ASP A 291 18.52 -9.11 10.90
CA ASP A 291 19.04 -10.18 10.03
C ASP A 291 18.14 -11.42 10.09
N ARG A 292 17.73 -11.84 11.29
CA ARG A 292 16.77 -12.93 11.49
C ARG A 292 15.44 -12.65 10.80
N ALA A 293 14.90 -11.44 10.92
CA ALA A 293 13.60 -11.08 10.33
C ALA A 293 13.65 -11.10 8.79
N ILE A 294 14.74 -10.59 8.19
CA ILE A 294 14.94 -10.67 6.73
C ILE A 294 15.13 -12.14 6.31
N GLY A 295 15.87 -12.94 7.09
CA GLY A 295 16.02 -14.37 6.84
C GLY A 295 14.70 -15.14 6.89
N HIS A 296 13.79 -14.76 7.80
CA HIS A 296 12.44 -15.32 7.83
C HIS A 296 11.63 -14.94 6.57
N VAL A 297 11.68 -13.68 6.17
CA VAL A 297 11.06 -13.22 4.91
C VAL A 297 11.64 -13.96 3.71
N ASP A 298 12.96 -14.14 3.63
CA ASP A 298 13.64 -14.90 2.57
C ASP A 298 13.12 -16.34 2.49
N GLN A 299 12.91 -16.99 3.63
CA GLN A 299 12.36 -18.35 3.70
C GLN A 299 10.91 -18.40 3.17
N LEU A 300 10.06 -17.43 3.53
CA LEU A 300 8.69 -17.36 3.02
C LEU A 300 8.66 -17.15 1.50
N ILE A 301 9.49 -16.24 1.00
CA ILE A 301 9.64 -16.02 -0.45
C ILE A 301 10.16 -17.29 -1.13
N GLY A 302 11.08 -18.02 -0.50
CA GLY A 302 11.56 -19.31 -0.98
C GLY A 302 10.46 -20.35 -1.11
N GLN A 303 9.51 -20.38 -0.18
CA GLN A 303 8.32 -21.25 -0.28
C GLN A 303 7.43 -20.85 -1.46
N PHE A 304 7.20 -19.54 -1.68
CA PHE A 304 6.40 -19.09 -2.83
C PHE A 304 7.07 -19.46 -4.16
N VAL A 305 8.36 -19.18 -4.31
CA VAL A 305 9.12 -19.54 -5.53
C VAL A 305 9.10 -21.04 -5.76
N GLY A 306 9.36 -21.85 -4.72
CA GLY A 306 9.30 -23.31 -4.81
C GLY A 306 7.92 -23.84 -5.19
N GLU A 307 6.85 -23.19 -4.69
CA GLU A 307 5.49 -23.56 -5.06
C GLU A 307 5.16 -23.17 -6.51
N LEU A 308 5.58 -21.98 -6.96
CA LEU A 308 5.46 -21.56 -8.36
C LEU A 308 6.19 -22.53 -9.31
N ASP A 309 7.39 -23.01 -8.93
CA ASP A 309 8.13 -24.01 -9.69
C ASP A 309 7.39 -25.36 -9.73
N ARG A 310 6.85 -25.81 -8.60
CA ARG A 310 6.09 -27.06 -8.49
C ARG A 310 4.82 -27.06 -9.35
N GLN A 311 4.17 -25.90 -9.44
CA GLN A 311 2.96 -25.70 -10.26
C GLN A 311 3.26 -25.35 -11.72
N HIS A 312 4.54 -25.26 -12.12
CA HIS A 312 4.97 -24.81 -13.45
C HIS A 312 4.51 -23.39 -13.81
N LEU A 313 4.37 -22.52 -12.81
CA LEU A 313 3.94 -21.12 -12.97
C LEU A 313 5.08 -20.12 -12.98
N ARG A 314 6.33 -20.55 -12.64
CA ARG A 314 7.47 -19.64 -12.43
C ARG A 314 7.77 -18.78 -13.65
N ASP A 315 7.73 -19.35 -14.85
CA ASP A 315 8.02 -18.64 -16.11
C ASP A 315 6.97 -17.57 -16.41
N GLY A 316 5.71 -17.85 -16.08
CA GLY A 316 4.57 -16.95 -16.27
C GLY A 316 4.34 -15.97 -15.11
N THR A 317 5.20 -15.95 -14.08
CA THR A 317 4.99 -15.10 -12.90
C THR A 317 6.08 -14.07 -12.74
N LEU A 318 5.70 -12.78 -12.66
CA LEU A 318 6.56 -11.70 -12.18
C LEU A 318 6.50 -11.66 -10.66
N VAL A 319 7.62 -11.86 -9.98
CA VAL A 319 7.76 -11.68 -8.53
C VAL A 319 8.32 -10.28 -8.27
N ILE A 320 7.63 -9.50 -7.44
CA ILE A 320 8.04 -8.17 -7.02
C ILE A 320 8.23 -8.19 -5.50
N VAL A 321 9.42 -7.84 -5.03
CA VAL A 321 9.71 -7.65 -3.60
C VAL A 321 10.00 -6.18 -3.37
N THR A 322 9.21 -5.54 -2.49
CA THR A 322 9.32 -4.11 -2.19
C THR A 322 8.87 -3.80 -0.76
N ALA A 323 8.74 -2.53 -0.40
CA ALA A 323 8.17 -2.09 0.87
C ALA A 323 7.25 -0.88 0.66
N LYS A 324 6.28 -0.71 1.57
CA LYS A 324 5.41 0.48 1.62
C LYS A 324 6.20 1.70 2.11
N HIS A 325 7.10 1.49 3.06
CA HIS A 325 7.96 2.50 3.68
C HIS A 325 9.22 1.85 4.26
N GLY A 326 10.23 2.66 4.52
CA GLY A 326 11.33 2.33 5.40
C GLY A 326 10.97 2.63 6.86
N ASN A 327 11.95 2.60 7.75
CA ASN A 327 11.86 3.12 9.12
C ASN A 327 13.14 3.90 9.44
N GLY A 328 13.05 4.88 10.33
CA GLY A 328 14.20 5.65 10.80
C GLY A 328 14.21 5.84 12.33
N PRO A 329 15.36 6.17 12.91
CA PRO A 329 16.65 6.31 12.25
C PRO A 329 17.35 4.96 12.03
N ILE A 330 18.06 4.82 10.92
CA ILE A 330 18.93 3.67 10.66
C ILE A 330 20.12 3.68 11.63
N ASP A 331 20.67 4.86 11.90
CA ASP A 331 21.71 5.04 12.92
C ASP A 331 21.06 5.29 14.30
N THR A 332 20.92 4.24 15.09
CA THR A 332 20.31 4.31 16.43
C THR A 332 21.07 5.19 17.42
N ALA A 333 22.35 5.51 17.15
CA ALA A 333 23.10 6.48 17.97
C ALA A 333 22.58 7.91 17.82
N ARG A 334 21.81 8.20 16.77
CA ARG A 334 21.15 9.49 16.54
C ARG A 334 19.73 9.55 17.09
N LEU A 335 19.19 8.44 17.62
CA LEU A 335 17.82 8.39 18.11
C LEU A 335 17.58 9.42 19.20
N ASP A 336 16.66 10.34 18.93
CA ASP A 336 16.17 11.35 19.89
C ASP A 336 14.62 11.29 19.93
N LYS A 337 14.06 10.98 21.07
CA LYS A 337 12.62 10.84 21.29
C LYS A 337 12.02 12.13 21.82
N VAL A 338 11.19 12.77 21.02
CA VAL A 338 10.50 13.99 21.39
C VAL A 338 9.01 13.68 21.65
N ASP A 339 8.58 13.94 22.88
CA ASP A 339 7.17 13.77 23.26
C ASP A 339 6.26 14.66 22.38
N GLU A 340 5.35 14.05 21.63
CA GLU A 340 4.41 14.72 20.73
C GLU A 340 3.53 15.78 21.44
N ARG A 341 3.28 15.59 22.74
CA ARG A 341 2.56 16.57 23.56
C ARG A 341 3.25 17.93 23.62
N ARG A 342 4.56 17.97 23.36
CA ARG A 342 5.32 19.24 23.28
C ARG A 342 4.97 20.01 22.02
N LEU A 343 4.74 19.31 20.88
CA LEU A 343 4.23 19.96 19.67
C LEU A 343 2.83 20.48 19.90
N GLN A 344 1.94 19.62 20.43
CA GLN A 344 0.56 20.00 20.76
C GLN A 344 0.52 21.24 21.65
N LYS A 345 1.34 21.26 22.71
CA LYS A 345 1.41 22.45 23.60
C LYS A 345 1.80 23.73 22.86
N VAL A 346 2.75 23.66 21.92
CA VAL A 346 3.16 24.85 21.13
C VAL A 346 2.04 25.33 20.22
N ILE A 347 1.27 24.39 19.65
CA ILE A 347 0.11 24.71 18.81
C ILE A 347 -0.98 25.38 19.67
N ASP A 348 -1.31 24.80 20.81
CA ASP A 348 -2.34 25.31 21.73
C ASP A 348 -1.97 26.67 22.31
N ASP A 349 -0.69 26.87 22.67
CA ASP A 349 -0.20 28.17 23.16
C ASP A 349 -0.29 29.26 22.08
N ALA A 350 -0.02 28.90 20.81
CA ALA A 350 -0.04 29.83 19.68
C ALA A 350 -1.46 30.13 19.19
N ALA A 351 -2.36 29.14 19.20
CA ALA A 351 -3.71 29.25 18.69
C ALA A 351 -4.67 28.33 19.49
N PRO A 352 -5.15 28.76 20.69
CA PRO A 352 -6.00 27.93 21.52
C PRO A 352 -7.26 27.46 20.80
N GLY A 353 -7.50 26.13 20.82
CA GLY A 353 -8.65 25.49 20.17
C GLY A 353 -8.61 25.43 18.64
N ALA A 354 -7.50 25.82 18.01
CA ALA A 354 -7.36 25.74 16.55
C ALA A 354 -6.99 24.34 16.05
N LEU A 355 -6.38 23.49 16.87
CA LEU A 355 -5.97 22.15 16.48
C LEU A 355 -7.19 21.25 16.21
N ALA A 356 -7.28 20.72 14.99
CA ALA A 356 -8.27 19.73 14.60
C ALA A 356 -7.72 18.29 14.76
N GLN A 357 -6.52 18.05 14.23
CA GLN A 357 -5.81 16.77 14.33
C GLN A 357 -4.29 17.02 14.32
N LEU A 358 -3.59 16.27 15.13
CA LEU A 358 -2.14 16.11 15.12
C LEU A 358 -1.82 14.63 14.98
N THR A 359 -1.13 14.26 13.91
CA THR A 359 -0.62 12.91 13.68
C THR A 359 0.89 12.96 13.66
N THR A 360 1.53 12.08 14.41
CA THR A 360 2.98 12.10 14.64
C THR A 360 3.57 10.70 14.62
N ASP A 361 4.74 10.57 14.02
CA ASP A 361 5.67 9.44 14.13
C ASP A 361 7.10 9.93 13.81
N HIS A 362 7.68 9.63 12.62
CA HIS A 362 8.96 10.21 12.18
C HIS A 362 8.81 11.59 11.50
N GLY A 363 7.63 12.12 11.50
CA GLY A 363 7.23 13.46 11.08
C GLY A 363 5.97 13.89 11.82
N ALA A 364 5.35 15.02 11.43
CA ALA A 364 4.04 15.37 11.93
C ALA A 364 3.18 16.06 10.87
N LEU A 365 1.90 15.69 10.85
CA LEU A 365 0.86 16.30 10.04
C LEU A 365 -0.12 17.03 10.97
N ILE A 366 -0.45 18.27 10.65
CA ILE A 366 -1.29 19.12 11.49
C ILE A 366 -2.44 19.69 10.67
N TRP A 367 -3.66 19.40 11.08
CA TRP A 367 -4.88 20.00 10.57
C TRP A 367 -5.44 20.97 11.59
N LEU A 368 -5.92 22.11 11.11
CA LEU A 368 -6.51 23.16 11.93
C LEU A 368 -8.00 23.34 11.59
N HIS A 369 -8.81 23.63 12.62
CA HIS A 369 -10.21 24.03 12.43
C HIS A 369 -10.33 25.38 11.73
N ASP A 370 -9.36 26.27 11.97
CA ASP A 370 -9.28 27.61 11.39
C ASP A 370 -7.94 27.79 10.66
N ALA A 371 -7.98 27.75 9.34
CA ALA A 371 -6.81 27.94 8.48
C ALA A 371 -6.14 29.31 8.68
N SER A 372 -6.84 30.33 9.23
CA SER A 372 -6.24 31.63 9.54
C SER A 372 -5.15 31.54 10.64
N ALA A 373 -5.16 30.47 11.44
CA ALA A 373 -4.15 30.21 12.45
C ALA A 373 -2.83 29.62 11.88
N THR A 374 -2.82 29.14 10.63
CA THR A 374 -1.69 28.40 10.02
C THR A 374 -0.37 29.16 10.12
N GLN A 375 -0.36 30.44 9.76
CA GLN A 375 0.86 31.26 9.80
C GLN A 375 1.39 31.41 11.23
N ARG A 376 0.50 31.67 12.20
CA ARG A 376 0.86 31.85 13.62
C ARG A 376 1.39 30.57 14.23
N VAL A 377 0.74 29.43 13.98
CA VAL A 377 1.19 28.10 14.45
C VAL A 377 2.53 27.74 13.82
N SER A 378 2.68 27.90 12.50
CA SER A 378 3.94 27.64 11.81
C SER A 378 5.11 28.48 12.35
N ALA A 379 4.87 29.76 12.63
CA ALA A 379 5.88 30.63 13.22
C ALA A 379 6.27 30.20 14.64
N ALA A 380 5.31 29.75 15.46
CA ALA A 380 5.58 29.26 16.80
C ALA A 380 6.37 27.95 16.81
N LEU A 381 6.07 27.02 15.89
CA LEU A 381 6.83 25.77 15.72
C LEU A 381 8.26 26.07 15.24
N LYS A 382 8.44 26.94 14.25
CA LYS A 382 9.77 27.37 13.75
C LYS A 382 10.59 28.03 14.85
N ALA A 383 9.98 28.89 15.69
CA ALA A 383 10.67 29.53 16.80
C ALA A 383 11.18 28.55 17.87
N ARG A 384 10.60 27.35 17.95
CA ARG A 384 10.99 26.29 18.89
C ARG A 384 11.60 25.06 18.22
N ALA A 385 11.97 25.17 16.94
CA ALA A 385 12.42 24.04 16.12
C ALA A 385 13.54 23.23 16.80
N ASN A 386 14.57 23.91 17.34
CA ASN A 386 15.67 23.23 18.02
C ASN A 386 15.22 22.41 19.24
N ALA A 387 14.32 22.96 20.05
CA ALA A 387 13.83 22.28 21.25
C ALA A 387 12.85 21.15 20.93
N LEU A 388 12.23 21.16 19.77
CA LEU A 388 11.26 20.16 19.33
C LEU A 388 11.83 19.15 18.35
N GLY A 389 13.13 19.20 18.04
CA GLY A 389 13.72 18.29 17.06
C GLY A 389 13.19 18.48 15.63
N ILE A 390 12.79 19.71 15.28
CA ILE A 390 12.24 20.04 13.95
C ILE A 390 13.37 20.49 13.03
N ALA A 391 13.43 19.94 11.83
CA ALA A 391 14.28 20.40 10.74
C ALA A 391 13.57 21.46 9.90
N ASP A 392 12.30 21.22 9.58
CA ASP A 392 11.52 22.13 8.73
C ASP A 392 10.02 22.13 9.09
N VAL A 393 9.35 23.22 8.72
CA VAL A 393 7.89 23.38 8.87
C VAL A 393 7.36 23.89 7.52
N LEU A 394 6.65 23.02 6.81
CA LEU A 394 6.02 23.30 5.53
C LEU A 394 4.59 23.81 5.76
N SER A 395 4.26 24.96 5.18
CA SER A 395 2.91 25.51 5.19
C SER A 395 2.77 26.52 4.03
N GLY A 396 1.54 26.85 3.66
CA GLY A 396 1.25 27.80 2.57
C GLY A 396 1.91 27.39 1.25
N GLU A 397 2.61 28.31 0.59
CA GLU A 397 3.25 28.06 -0.71
C GLU A 397 4.28 26.92 -0.70
N ARG A 398 5.01 26.74 0.40
CA ARG A 398 5.98 25.64 0.51
C ARG A 398 5.30 24.28 0.61
N LEU A 399 4.17 24.19 1.28
CA LEU A 399 3.34 22.99 1.30
C LEU A 399 2.74 22.72 -0.09
N ALA A 400 2.26 23.77 -0.76
CA ALA A 400 1.64 23.68 -2.07
C ALA A 400 2.60 23.22 -3.20
N GLN A 401 3.92 23.20 -2.95
CA GLN A 401 4.89 22.61 -3.87
C GLN A 401 4.91 21.06 -3.82
N ARG A 402 4.35 20.45 -2.78
CA ARG A 402 4.33 18.99 -2.57
C ARG A 402 2.93 18.40 -2.58
N PHE A 403 1.94 19.13 -2.10
CA PHE A 403 0.55 18.69 -1.92
C PHE A 403 -0.42 19.76 -2.43
N PRO A 404 -1.65 19.40 -2.80
CA PRO A 404 -2.70 20.37 -3.06
C PRO A 404 -2.85 21.35 -1.89
N ALA A 405 -3.15 22.60 -2.16
CA ALA A 405 -3.36 23.57 -1.08
C ALA A 405 -4.56 23.17 -0.22
N PRO A 406 -4.53 23.31 1.14
CA PRO A 406 -5.63 22.93 2.03
C PRO A 406 -6.98 23.59 1.71
N ALA A 407 -6.94 24.76 1.06
CA ALA A 407 -8.14 25.46 0.57
C ALA A 407 -8.79 24.78 -0.65
N GLN A 408 -8.03 23.95 -1.37
CA GLN A 408 -8.47 23.23 -2.57
C GLN A 408 -8.77 21.75 -2.28
N ASP A 409 -8.20 21.20 -1.22
CA ASP A 409 -8.38 19.81 -0.82
C ASP A 409 -8.66 19.72 0.68
N SER A 410 -9.85 19.20 1.03
CA SER A 410 -10.32 19.07 2.41
C SER A 410 -9.45 18.15 3.28
N ARG A 411 -8.65 17.29 2.66
CA ARG A 411 -7.83 16.27 3.32
C ARG A 411 -6.41 16.71 3.57
N THR A 412 -5.90 17.69 2.81
CA THR A 412 -4.52 18.17 2.96
C THR A 412 -4.30 18.80 4.33
N PRO A 413 -3.21 18.44 5.05
CA PRO A 413 -2.84 19.11 6.30
C PRO A 413 -2.49 20.59 6.07
N ASP A 414 -2.73 21.45 7.06
CA ASP A 414 -2.34 22.87 6.99
C ASP A 414 -0.84 23.06 7.16
N ILE A 415 -0.21 22.18 7.94
CA ILE A 415 1.20 22.22 8.27
C ILE A 415 1.77 20.81 8.28
N VAL A 416 2.93 20.66 7.68
CA VAL A 416 3.77 19.46 7.77
C VAL A 416 5.05 19.81 8.52
N VAL A 417 5.40 18.98 9.49
CA VAL A 417 6.63 19.08 10.26
C VAL A 417 7.58 17.98 9.81
N VAL A 418 8.74 18.37 9.30
CA VAL A 418 9.85 17.48 9.02
C VAL A 418 10.73 17.42 10.27
N SER A 419 10.93 16.25 10.85
CA SER A 419 11.81 16.04 12.00
C SER A 419 13.28 16.29 11.62
N ARG A 420 14.16 16.49 12.59
CA ARG A 420 15.59 16.35 12.34
C ARG A 420 15.96 14.87 12.22
N ASP A 421 17.01 14.61 11.49
CA ASP A 421 17.60 13.27 11.38
C ASP A 421 17.79 12.64 12.77
N GLY A 422 17.24 11.44 12.98
CA GLY A 422 17.24 10.71 14.24
C GLY A 422 16.08 11.03 15.18
N VAL A 423 15.26 12.05 14.92
CA VAL A 423 14.16 12.43 15.82
C VAL A 423 12.87 11.70 15.44
N ILE A 424 12.30 10.97 16.40
CA ILE A 424 10.94 10.42 16.33
C ILE A 424 10.05 11.09 17.38
N PHE A 425 8.79 11.36 17.00
CA PHE A 425 7.81 11.97 17.91
C PHE A 425 7.06 10.87 18.67
N THR A 426 7.62 10.49 19.81
CA THR A 426 7.06 9.47 20.70
C THR A 426 7.44 9.77 22.15
N PRO A 427 6.69 9.29 23.14
CA PRO A 427 7.08 9.46 24.54
C PRO A 427 8.49 8.92 24.81
N PRO A 428 9.36 9.65 25.53
CA PRO A 428 10.76 9.23 25.77
C PRO A 428 10.93 7.86 26.45
N LYS A 429 9.88 7.36 27.12
CA LYS A 429 9.86 6.06 27.80
C LYS A 429 9.35 4.93 26.91
N ASP A 430 8.90 5.22 25.70
CA ASP A 430 8.51 4.22 24.73
C ASP A 430 9.71 3.34 24.36
N GLY A 431 9.48 2.03 24.17
CA GLY A 431 10.55 1.08 23.85
C GLY A 431 11.05 1.13 22.41
N LYS A 432 10.31 1.77 21.50
CA LYS A 432 10.62 1.77 20.08
C LYS A 432 11.97 2.43 19.77
N LEU A 433 12.74 1.81 18.90
CA LEU A 433 14.05 2.30 18.44
C LEU A 433 14.01 2.88 17.02
N ALA A 434 12.91 2.71 16.31
CA ALA A 434 12.66 3.25 14.97
C ALA A 434 11.18 3.52 14.78
N GLU A 435 10.84 4.40 13.85
CA GLU A 435 9.49 4.71 13.40
C GLU A 435 9.51 5.08 11.91
N HIS A 436 8.33 5.20 11.29
CA HIS A 436 8.14 5.59 9.90
C HIS A 436 7.20 6.80 9.80
N GLY A 437 6.69 7.10 8.62
CA GLY A 437 5.74 8.20 8.40
C GLY A 437 6.39 9.55 8.23
N GLY A 438 7.69 9.58 8.04
CA GLY A 438 8.50 10.78 7.84
C GLY A 438 8.75 11.12 6.37
N PHE A 439 9.78 11.95 6.20
CA PHE A 439 10.19 12.55 4.92
C PHE A 439 11.68 12.35 4.66
N HIS A 440 12.36 11.60 5.52
CA HIS A 440 13.78 11.31 5.42
C HIS A 440 14.06 10.17 4.45
N ASN A 441 15.32 10.08 4.02
CA ASN A 441 15.76 8.94 3.23
C ASN A 441 15.54 7.60 3.96
N ASP A 442 15.68 7.60 5.29
CA ASP A 442 15.42 6.42 6.12
C ASP A 442 13.96 5.95 6.06
N ASP A 443 13.01 6.84 5.81
CA ASP A 443 11.61 6.49 5.64
C ASP A 443 11.28 6.11 4.18
N THR A 444 11.91 6.83 3.23
CA THR A 444 11.50 6.78 1.83
C THR A 444 12.30 5.80 0.98
N ALA A 445 13.59 5.54 1.30
CA ALA A 445 14.40 4.60 0.53
C ALA A 445 14.02 3.15 0.86
N VAL A 446 13.43 2.46 -0.11
CA VAL A 446 12.89 1.10 0.06
C VAL A 446 13.53 0.11 -0.90
N ALA A 447 13.48 -1.17 -0.54
CA ALA A 447 13.84 -2.24 -1.47
C ALA A 447 12.87 -2.28 -2.65
N LEU A 448 13.37 -2.56 -3.85
CA LEU A 448 12.57 -2.84 -5.02
C LEU A 448 13.33 -3.80 -5.93
N LEU A 449 12.82 -5.02 -6.04
CA LEU A 449 13.39 -6.10 -6.85
C LEU A 449 12.28 -6.72 -7.70
N LEU A 450 12.49 -6.76 -9.01
CA LEU A 450 11.64 -7.47 -9.96
C LEU A 450 12.36 -8.73 -10.43
N ALA A 451 11.70 -9.88 -10.41
CA ALA A 451 12.30 -11.14 -10.86
C ALA A 451 11.32 -11.99 -11.70
N ASN A 452 11.74 -12.28 -12.91
CA ASN A 452 11.10 -13.25 -13.80
C ASN A 452 12.18 -13.84 -14.74
N PRO A 453 12.16 -15.14 -15.07
CA PRO A 453 13.18 -15.78 -15.91
C PRO A 453 13.33 -15.17 -17.32
N HIS A 454 12.32 -14.46 -17.80
CA HIS A 454 12.28 -13.86 -19.14
C HIS A 454 12.53 -12.35 -19.17
N LEU A 455 12.93 -11.74 -18.04
CA LEU A 455 13.36 -10.36 -18.04
C LEU A 455 14.62 -10.20 -18.91
N ALA A 456 14.57 -9.25 -19.84
CA ALA A 456 15.66 -9.01 -20.79
C ALA A 456 16.95 -8.52 -20.11
N ASP A 457 16.79 -7.79 -19.00
CA ASP A 457 17.88 -7.18 -18.23
C ASP A 457 18.17 -7.93 -16.92
N ALA A 458 18.01 -9.26 -16.86
CA ALA A 458 18.27 -10.06 -15.66
C ALA A 458 19.69 -9.83 -15.11
N GLY A 459 19.81 -9.68 -13.79
CA GLY A 459 21.05 -9.35 -13.07
C GLY A 459 21.44 -7.88 -13.11
N ARG A 460 20.62 -7.01 -13.72
CA ARG A 460 20.89 -5.56 -13.80
C ARG A 460 20.60 -4.87 -12.47
N ARG A 461 21.47 -3.91 -12.14
CA ARG A 461 21.24 -2.90 -11.09
C ARG A 461 20.88 -1.56 -11.69
N VAL A 462 19.75 -1.00 -11.25
CA VAL A 462 19.31 0.36 -11.59
C VAL A 462 19.64 1.27 -10.41
N THR A 463 20.53 2.25 -10.63
CA THR A 463 21.09 3.11 -9.56
C THR A 463 20.54 4.54 -9.57
N TYR A 464 19.82 4.93 -10.62
CA TYR A 464 19.14 6.22 -10.66
C TYR A 464 17.79 6.15 -9.95
N PRO A 465 17.28 7.29 -9.46
CA PRO A 465 16.05 7.30 -8.67
C PRO A 465 14.85 6.75 -9.44
N VAL A 466 14.07 5.89 -8.79
CA VAL A 466 12.75 5.43 -9.21
C VAL A 466 11.77 5.55 -8.05
N SER A 467 10.47 5.63 -8.34
CA SER A 467 9.42 5.70 -7.33
C SER A 467 8.64 4.39 -7.26
N THR A 468 8.16 4.03 -6.07
CA THR A 468 7.24 2.91 -5.89
C THR A 468 5.92 3.10 -6.63
N THR A 469 5.53 4.34 -6.96
CA THR A 469 4.38 4.62 -7.84
C THR A 469 4.52 3.96 -9.21
N GLN A 470 5.75 3.73 -9.69
CA GLN A 470 6.02 3.07 -10.97
C GLN A 470 5.72 1.55 -10.96
N VAL A 471 5.48 0.96 -9.78
CA VAL A 471 5.17 -0.47 -9.65
C VAL A 471 3.81 -0.80 -10.28
N ALA A 472 2.77 -0.03 -9.96
CA ALA A 472 1.42 -0.27 -10.48
C ALA A 472 1.34 -0.28 -12.03
N PRO A 473 1.83 0.75 -12.75
CA PRO A 473 1.83 0.73 -14.21
C PRO A 473 2.72 -0.38 -14.78
N THR A 474 3.79 -0.79 -14.08
CA THR A 474 4.64 -1.93 -14.49
C THR A 474 3.90 -3.25 -14.38
N ILE A 475 3.11 -3.46 -13.32
CA ILE A 475 2.25 -4.64 -13.15
C ILE A 475 1.26 -4.74 -14.31
N LEU A 476 0.55 -3.65 -14.62
CA LEU A 476 -0.42 -3.66 -15.73
C LEU A 476 0.27 -3.94 -17.08
N ALA A 477 1.40 -3.29 -17.36
CA ALA A 477 2.17 -3.52 -18.58
C ALA A 477 2.64 -4.99 -18.70
N ALA A 478 3.07 -5.60 -17.59
CA ALA A 478 3.48 -7.00 -17.56
C ALA A 478 2.32 -7.96 -17.91
N LEU A 479 1.11 -7.64 -17.47
CA LEU A 479 -0.12 -8.39 -17.75
C LEU A 479 -0.77 -8.03 -19.09
N GLY A 480 -0.16 -7.14 -19.89
CA GLY A 480 -0.72 -6.68 -21.15
C GLY A 480 -1.94 -5.76 -21.01
N VAL A 481 -2.17 -5.19 -19.83
CA VAL A 481 -3.20 -4.18 -19.57
C VAL A 481 -2.59 -2.79 -19.75
N PRO A 482 -3.28 -1.85 -20.44
CA PRO A 482 -2.76 -0.49 -20.60
C PRO A 482 -2.51 0.18 -19.23
N PRO A 483 -1.31 0.75 -18.98
CA PRO A 483 -1.01 1.42 -17.70
C PRO A 483 -1.92 2.60 -17.38
N ASP A 484 -2.43 3.31 -18.38
CA ASP A 484 -3.35 4.44 -18.26
C ASP A 484 -4.81 4.01 -17.90
N ALA A 485 -5.09 2.70 -17.79
CA ALA A 485 -6.27 2.20 -17.12
C ALA A 485 -6.29 2.61 -15.62
N LEU A 486 -5.13 2.93 -15.03
CA LEU A 486 -5.03 3.53 -13.71
C LEU A 486 -5.23 5.04 -13.79
N GLN A 487 -6.25 5.53 -13.09
CA GLN A 487 -6.60 6.94 -13.05
C GLN A 487 -5.48 7.82 -12.50
N ALA A 488 -4.76 7.33 -11.48
CA ALA A 488 -3.61 8.06 -10.93
C ALA A 488 -2.47 8.16 -11.93
N VAL A 489 -2.16 7.09 -12.65
CA VAL A 489 -1.16 7.06 -13.71
C VAL A 489 -1.51 8.04 -14.83
N ALA A 490 -2.78 8.08 -15.25
CA ALA A 490 -3.25 9.02 -16.26
C ALA A 490 -3.15 10.49 -15.79
N GLN A 491 -3.36 10.77 -14.49
CA GLN A 491 -3.29 12.12 -13.92
C GLN A 491 -1.86 12.61 -13.70
N GLU A 492 -0.98 11.76 -13.18
CA GLU A 492 0.39 12.13 -12.80
C GLU A 492 1.44 11.80 -13.89
N GLY A 493 1.05 11.04 -14.91
CA GLY A 493 1.95 10.62 -15.98
C GLY A 493 3.01 9.63 -15.51
N THR A 494 2.71 8.81 -14.50
CA THR A 494 3.65 7.87 -13.89
C THR A 494 4.12 6.82 -14.92
N PRO A 495 5.42 6.73 -15.25
CA PRO A 495 5.92 5.78 -16.22
C PRO A 495 6.09 4.38 -15.60
N VAL A 496 6.20 3.35 -16.44
CA VAL A 496 6.66 2.03 -16.02
C VAL A 496 8.11 2.09 -15.51
N LEU A 497 8.49 1.12 -14.68
CA LEU A 497 9.86 0.98 -14.21
C LEU A 497 10.83 0.75 -15.39
N PRO A 498 11.98 1.43 -15.40
CA PRO A 498 13.00 1.19 -16.42
C PRO A 498 13.56 -0.24 -16.29
N ALA A 499 14.02 -0.82 -17.40
CA ALA A 499 14.53 -2.20 -17.46
C ALA A 499 13.50 -3.31 -17.12
N ALA A 500 12.24 -2.97 -16.85
CA ALA A 500 11.14 -3.93 -16.76
C ALA A 500 10.64 -4.30 -18.17
N THR A 501 11.48 -5.00 -18.92
CA THR A 501 11.22 -5.42 -20.30
C THR A 501 11.41 -6.92 -20.43
N TRP A 502 10.63 -7.56 -21.31
CA TRP A 502 10.65 -9.01 -21.49
C TRP A 502 11.16 -9.39 -22.87
N THR A 503 11.89 -10.50 -22.95
CA THR A 503 12.30 -11.10 -24.21
C THR A 503 11.05 -11.62 -24.93
N PRO A 504 10.79 -11.20 -26.20
CA PRO A 504 9.62 -11.68 -26.93
C PRO A 504 9.58 -13.21 -27.02
N LEU A 505 8.45 -13.83 -26.67
CA LEU A 505 8.24 -15.29 -26.69
C LEU A 505 8.61 -15.95 -28.05
N ARG A 506 8.50 -15.20 -29.16
CA ARG A 506 8.90 -15.67 -30.49
C ARG A 506 10.41 -15.91 -30.63
N GLN A 507 11.26 -15.21 -29.86
CA GLN A 507 12.73 -15.44 -29.91
C GLN A 507 13.12 -16.68 -29.11
N LEU A 508 12.45 -16.95 -27.99
CA LEU A 508 12.71 -18.13 -27.14
C LEU A 508 12.47 -19.47 -27.89
N THR A 509 11.48 -19.52 -28.78
CA THR A 509 11.20 -20.72 -29.59
C THR A 509 12.17 -20.93 -30.74
N GLN A 510 12.93 -19.92 -31.18
CA GLN A 510 13.96 -20.03 -32.20
C GLN A 510 15.31 -20.49 -31.64
N ASP A 511 15.70 -20.05 -30.46
CA ASP A 511 16.96 -20.46 -29.83
C ASP A 511 16.93 -21.92 -29.37
N GLN A 512 15.76 -22.46 -28.97
CA GLN A 512 15.62 -23.88 -28.65
C GLN A 512 15.66 -24.80 -29.88
N ARG A 513 15.44 -24.30 -31.10
CA ARG A 513 15.54 -25.07 -32.34
C ARG A 513 16.95 -25.07 -32.95
N GLY A 514 17.85 -24.22 -32.42
CA GLY A 514 19.20 -24.03 -32.96
C GLY A 514 20.28 -25.00 -32.44
N THR A 515 20.01 -25.87 -31.47
CA THR A 515 21.01 -26.73 -30.82
C THR A 515 20.80 -28.22 -31.04
N HIS A 516 20.45 -28.64 -32.25
CA HIS A 516 20.69 -30.02 -32.67
C HIS A 516 21.76 -30.04 -33.80
N PRO A 517 23.01 -30.38 -33.50
CA PRO A 517 23.96 -30.69 -34.54
C PRO A 517 23.55 -32.04 -35.16
N LEU A 518 23.20 -32.02 -36.45
CA LEU A 518 23.11 -33.24 -37.25
C LEU A 518 24.48 -33.89 -37.25
N GLY A 519 24.66 -34.93 -36.41
CA GLY A 519 25.79 -35.83 -36.51
C GLY A 519 25.75 -36.63 -37.82
N LYS A 520 26.83 -36.52 -38.53
CA LYS A 520 27.18 -37.50 -39.57
C LYS A 520 27.93 -38.67 -38.93
#